data_1c9da2b176ab61318a41da84f5a00e98
#
_entry.id   1c9da2b176ab61318a41da84f5a00e98
#
_cell.length_a   1.000
_cell.length_b   1.000
_cell.length_c   1.000
_cell.angle_alpha   90.00
_cell.angle_beta   90.00
_cell.angle_gamma   90.00
#
_symmetry.space_group_name_H-M   'P 1'
#
loop_
_entity.id
_entity.type
_entity.pdbx_description
1 polymer ?
#
loop_
_entity_poly.entity_id
_entity_poly.type
_entity_poly.pdbx_seq_one_letter_code
_entity_poly.pdbx_strand_id
1 'polypeptide(L)'
;MPVAIFDMDGVLYRGNVVMPHARETLDRLRGAGWQVFFATNNSTASRTDYVKRLASLRLGGDEEHVVTSAYATAHYLERLDPKPKDVFVVGADGLRDEI
;
A
#
# COMPACT_ATOMS: atom_id res chain seq x y z
N MET A 1 -8.45 -16.39 10.87
CA MET A 1 -7.23 -15.55 10.95
C MET A 1 -7.63 -14.07 10.93
N PRO A 2 -7.34 -13.32 11.98
CA PRO A 2 -7.73 -11.91 12.00
C PRO A 2 -6.85 -11.06 11.08
N VAL A 3 -7.44 -9.99 10.57
CA VAL A 3 -6.79 -9.07 9.63
C VAL A 3 -6.92 -7.65 10.15
N ALA A 4 -5.82 -6.91 10.13
CA ALA A 4 -5.81 -5.48 10.41
C ALA A 4 -5.41 -4.73 9.14
N ILE A 5 -6.10 -3.64 8.85
CA ILE A 5 -5.83 -2.79 7.70
C ILE A 5 -5.52 -1.39 8.22
N PHE A 6 -4.36 -0.87 7.84
CA PHE A 6 -3.90 0.46 8.26
C PHE A 6 -3.79 1.39 7.08
N ASP A 7 -4.27 2.61 7.25
CA ASP A 7 -3.84 3.71 6.41
C ASP A 7 -2.37 4.04 6.76
N MET A 8 -1.64 4.66 5.86
CA MET A 8 -0.21 4.90 6.04
C MET A 8 0.09 6.35 6.38
N ASP A 9 -0.08 7.28 5.44
CA ASP A 9 0.24 8.68 5.66
C ASP A 9 -0.65 9.30 6.75
N GLY A 10 -0.02 9.85 7.78
CA GLY A 10 -0.71 10.48 8.90
C GLY A 10 -1.19 9.52 9.98
N VAL A 11 -1.10 8.21 9.75
CA VAL A 11 -1.48 7.16 10.72
C VAL A 11 -0.25 6.44 11.24
N LEU A 12 0.58 5.90 10.35
CA LEU A 12 1.79 5.16 10.73
C LEU A 12 3.03 6.07 10.72
N TYR A 13 3.05 7.05 9.86
CA TYR A 13 4.18 7.98 9.72
C TYR A 13 3.73 9.29 9.09
N ARG A 14 4.57 10.31 9.23
CA ARG A 14 4.47 11.57 8.49
C ARG A 14 5.84 11.88 7.92
N GLY A 15 5.95 11.95 6.58
CA GLY A 15 7.24 12.07 5.94
C GLY A 15 8.14 10.92 6.34
N ASN A 16 9.29 11.22 6.97
CA ASN A 16 10.23 10.21 7.44
C ASN A 16 10.14 9.95 8.95
N VAL A 17 9.08 10.45 9.60
CA VAL A 17 8.90 10.32 11.04
C VAL A 17 7.80 9.31 11.32
N VAL A 18 8.17 8.22 12.00
CA VAL A 18 7.21 7.19 12.42
C VAL A 18 6.38 7.72 13.58
N MET A 19 5.07 7.50 13.51
CA MET A 19 4.16 7.92 14.58
C MET A 19 4.44 7.15 15.87
N PRO A 20 4.22 7.77 17.05
CA PRO A 20 4.43 7.08 18.32
C PRO A 20 3.66 5.77 18.39
N HIS A 21 4.31 4.73 18.87
CA HIS A 21 3.75 3.39 19.07
C HIS A 21 3.38 2.61 17.81
N ALA A 22 3.60 3.16 16.61
CA ALA A 22 3.23 2.47 15.36
C ALA A 22 3.98 1.14 15.21
N ARG A 23 5.30 1.13 15.34
CA ARG A 23 6.11 -0.09 15.23
C ARG A 23 5.69 -1.14 16.26
N GLU A 24 5.50 -0.71 17.49
CA GLU A 24 5.13 -1.61 18.59
C GLU A 24 3.77 -2.24 18.36
N THR A 25 2.82 -1.47 17.87
CA THR A 25 1.47 -1.96 17.56
C THR A 25 1.52 -3.00 16.45
N LEU A 26 2.27 -2.73 15.38
CA LEU A 26 2.41 -3.68 14.27
C LEU A 26 3.08 -4.97 14.75
N ASP A 27 4.15 -4.86 15.53
CA ASP A 27 4.86 -6.02 16.07
C ASP A 27 3.95 -6.87 16.96
N ARG A 28 3.15 -6.23 17.79
CA ARG A 28 2.19 -6.93 18.67
C ARG A 28 1.12 -7.67 17.87
N LEU A 29 0.57 -7.02 16.85
CA LEU A 29 -0.44 -7.64 16.00
C LEU A 29 0.12 -8.85 15.27
N ARG A 30 1.29 -8.71 14.66
CA ARG A 30 1.95 -9.82 13.97
C ARG A 30 2.31 -10.95 14.91
N GLY A 31 2.81 -10.62 16.10
CA GLY A 31 3.13 -11.60 17.13
C GLY A 31 1.91 -12.36 17.64
N ALA A 32 0.72 -11.75 17.59
CA ALA A 32 -0.53 -12.39 17.97
C ALA A 32 -1.20 -13.15 16.81
N GLY A 33 -0.55 -13.25 15.65
CA GLY A 33 -1.05 -14.00 14.51
C GLY A 33 -1.95 -13.21 13.56
N TRP A 34 -2.02 -11.91 13.70
CA TRP A 34 -2.79 -11.07 12.77
C TRP A 34 -2.03 -10.88 11.47
N GLN A 35 -2.76 -10.89 10.36
CA GLN A 35 -2.23 -10.36 9.10
C GLN A 35 -2.42 -8.86 9.07
N VAL A 36 -1.37 -8.15 8.68
CA VAL A 36 -1.36 -6.69 8.62
C VAL A 36 -1.26 -6.25 7.17
N PHE A 37 -2.24 -5.49 6.73
CA PHE A 37 -2.30 -4.88 5.41
C PHE A 37 -2.19 -3.37 5.51
N PHE A 38 -1.63 -2.77 4.48
CA PHE A 38 -1.51 -1.32 4.37
C PHE A 38 -2.31 -0.87 3.16
N ALA A 39 -3.14 0.14 3.33
CA ALA A 39 -3.98 0.67 2.27
C ALA A 39 -3.82 2.18 2.15
N THR A 40 -3.80 2.69 0.94
CA THR A 40 -3.74 4.12 0.69
C THR A 40 -4.54 4.49 -0.54
N ASN A 41 -5.17 5.65 -0.52
CA ASN A 41 -5.81 6.23 -1.70
C ASN A 41 -4.88 7.18 -2.46
N ASN A 42 -3.64 7.32 -2.03
CA ASN A 42 -2.64 8.09 -2.77
C ASN A 42 -2.22 7.31 -4.01
N SER A 43 -2.41 7.89 -5.19
CA SER A 43 -2.10 7.26 -6.48
C SER A 43 -0.78 7.73 -7.09
N THR A 44 0.04 8.49 -6.37
CA THR A 44 1.28 9.03 -6.91
C THR A 44 2.44 8.06 -6.87
N ALA A 45 2.38 7.05 -6.03
CA ALA A 45 3.43 6.07 -5.86
C ALA A 45 2.91 4.65 -6.12
N SER A 46 3.80 3.74 -6.56
CA SER A 46 3.49 2.33 -6.77
C SER A 46 3.53 1.55 -5.44
N ARG A 47 3.04 0.31 -5.46
CA ARG A 47 3.16 -0.59 -4.31
C ARG A 47 4.63 -0.82 -3.96
N THR A 48 5.50 -0.98 -4.95
CA THR A 48 6.93 -1.16 -4.74
C THR A 48 7.53 0.04 -4.01
N ASP A 49 7.14 1.25 -4.37
CA ASP A 49 7.58 2.47 -3.69
C ASP A 49 7.18 2.45 -2.20
N TYR A 50 5.95 2.04 -1.92
CA TYR A 50 5.47 1.94 -0.53
C TYR A 50 6.17 0.84 0.25
N VAL A 51 6.44 -0.31 -0.37
CA VAL A 51 7.21 -1.38 0.28
C VAL A 51 8.59 -0.90 0.69
N LYS A 52 9.29 -0.17 -0.19
CA LYS A 52 10.59 0.40 0.12
C LYS A 52 10.50 1.41 1.27
N ARG A 53 9.47 2.24 1.27
CA ARG A 53 9.26 3.22 2.32
C ARG A 53 8.99 2.57 3.67
N LEU A 54 8.11 1.58 3.70
CA LEU A 54 7.83 0.83 4.92
C LEU A 54 9.08 0.14 5.46
N ALA A 55 9.89 -0.44 4.59
CA ALA A 55 11.16 -1.05 4.98
C ALA A 55 12.14 -0.03 5.56
N SER A 56 12.25 1.15 4.94
CA SER A 56 13.13 2.22 5.42
C SER A 56 12.72 2.74 6.79
N LEU A 57 11.43 2.70 7.10
CA LEU A 57 10.86 3.13 8.38
C LEU A 57 10.76 1.98 9.40
N ARG A 58 11.20 0.78 9.04
CA ARG A 58 11.14 -0.44 9.87
C ARG A 58 9.72 -0.82 10.29
N LEU A 59 8.77 -0.61 9.39
CA LEU A 59 7.37 -1.00 9.63
C LEU A 59 7.05 -2.36 9.01
N GLY A 60 7.88 -2.83 8.10
CA GLY A 60 7.69 -4.12 7.44
C GLY A 60 6.61 -4.08 6.38
N GLY A 61 6.29 -5.23 5.83
CA GLY A 61 5.29 -5.38 4.78
C GLY A 61 5.92 -5.71 3.43
N ASP A 62 5.19 -6.44 2.63
CA ASP A 62 5.58 -6.79 1.27
C ASP A 62 4.49 -6.36 0.29
N GLU A 63 4.71 -6.59 -1.00
CA GLU A 63 3.77 -6.16 -2.03
C GLU A 63 2.38 -6.78 -1.88
N GLU A 64 2.30 -8.00 -1.38
CA GLU A 64 1.02 -8.68 -1.18
C GLU A 64 0.16 -8.02 -0.09
N HIS A 65 0.80 -7.29 0.81
CA HIS A 65 0.14 -6.63 1.94
C HIS A 65 -0.05 -5.13 1.75
N VAL A 66 0.31 -4.58 0.58
CA VAL A 66 0.13 -3.16 0.26
C VAL A 66 -0.91 -3.00 -0.84
N VAL A 67 -1.96 -2.25 -0.56
CA VAL A 67 -3.03 -1.96 -1.52
C VAL A 67 -3.07 -0.44 -1.75
N THR A 68 -2.90 -0.04 -3.01
CA THR A 68 -3.02 1.36 -3.43
C THR A 68 -4.25 1.52 -4.31
N SER A 69 -4.73 2.75 -4.44
CA SER A 69 -5.83 3.03 -5.39
C SER A 69 -5.41 2.72 -6.83
N ALA A 70 -4.14 2.95 -7.18
CA ALA A 70 -3.62 2.63 -8.50
C ALA A 70 -3.64 1.13 -8.76
N TYR A 71 -3.18 0.32 -7.80
CA TYR A 71 -3.20 -1.13 -7.91
C TYR A 71 -4.63 -1.67 -8.01
N ALA A 72 -5.54 -1.15 -7.17
CA ALA A 72 -6.94 -1.56 -7.21
C ALA A 72 -7.58 -1.22 -8.55
N THR A 73 -7.26 -0.06 -9.11
CA THR A 73 -7.73 0.36 -10.43
C THR A 73 -7.20 -0.57 -11.52
N ALA A 74 -5.90 -0.88 -11.52
CA ALA A 74 -5.30 -1.80 -12.48
C ALA A 74 -5.96 -3.17 -12.43
N HIS A 75 -6.18 -3.68 -11.22
CA HIS A 75 -6.83 -4.97 -11.01
C HIS A 75 -8.27 -4.97 -11.53
N TYR A 76 -9.01 -3.87 -11.32
CA TYR A 76 -10.35 -3.70 -11.86
C TYR A 76 -10.36 -3.71 -13.39
N LEU A 77 -9.43 -2.95 -14.01
CA LEU A 77 -9.33 -2.88 -15.47
C LEU A 77 -9.03 -4.24 -16.09
N GLU A 78 -8.18 -5.05 -15.46
CA GLU A 78 -7.86 -6.40 -15.94
C GLU A 78 -9.06 -7.32 -15.93
N ARG A 79 -10.04 -7.09 -15.07
CA ARG A 79 -11.25 -7.91 -14.94
C ARG A 79 -12.39 -7.46 -15.84
N LEU A 80 -12.25 -6.34 -16.54
CA LEU A 80 -13.27 -5.89 -17.47
C LEU A 80 -13.35 -6.81 -18.68
N ASP A 81 -14.56 -6.99 -19.21
CA ASP A 81 -14.81 -7.78 -20.40
C ASP A 81 -15.67 -6.92 -21.37
N PRO A 82 -15.14 -6.46 -22.52
CA PRO A 82 -13.76 -6.69 -22.97
C PRO A 82 -12.72 -5.88 -22.18
N LYS A 83 -11.51 -6.44 -22.08
CA LYS A 83 -10.40 -5.75 -21.45
C LYS A 83 -9.97 -4.56 -22.31
N PRO A 84 -9.75 -3.37 -21.74
CA PRO A 84 -9.28 -2.22 -22.52
C PRO A 84 -7.87 -2.48 -23.06
N LYS A 85 -7.64 -2.07 -24.32
CA LYS A 85 -6.33 -2.21 -24.96
C LYS A 85 -5.40 -1.06 -24.60
N ASP A 86 -5.96 0.12 -24.47
CA ASP A 86 -5.21 1.35 -24.21
C ASP A 86 -5.79 2.06 -23.01
N VAL A 87 -4.92 2.62 -22.20
CA VAL A 87 -5.31 3.43 -21.04
C VAL A 87 -4.52 4.72 -21.07
N PHE A 88 -5.22 5.84 -21.01
CA PHE A 88 -4.59 7.15 -20.90
C PHE A 88 -4.46 7.51 -19.43
N VAL A 89 -3.23 7.73 -18.98
CA VAL A 89 -2.93 7.97 -17.57
C VAL A 89 -2.51 9.41 -17.34
N VAL A 90 -3.24 10.09 -16.45
CA VAL A 90 -2.88 11.42 -15.98
C VAL A 90 -2.45 11.27 -14.53
N GLY A 91 -1.14 11.38 -14.27
CA GLY A 91 -0.62 11.18 -12.93
C GLY A 91 0.89 11.03 -12.91
N ALA A 92 1.42 10.70 -11.74
CA ALA A 92 2.84 10.47 -11.54
C ALA A 92 3.27 9.08 -12.05
N ASP A 93 4.58 8.85 -12.11
CA ASP A 93 5.14 7.59 -12.60
C ASP A 93 4.65 6.36 -11.83
N GLY A 94 4.46 6.49 -10.52
CA GLY A 94 3.94 5.40 -9.70
C GLY A 94 2.58 4.89 -10.16
N LEU A 95 1.69 5.79 -10.58
CA LEU A 95 0.39 5.43 -11.12
C LEU A 95 0.54 4.70 -12.46
N ARG A 96 1.41 5.19 -13.33
CA ARG A 96 1.68 4.57 -14.63
C ARG A 96 2.23 3.16 -14.47
N ASP A 97 3.15 2.97 -13.52
CA ASP A 97 3.80 1.69 -13.28
C ASP A 97 2.81 0.62 -12.82
N GLU A 98 1.78 1.00 -12.08
CA GLU A 98 0.76 0.06 -11.59
C GLU A 98 -0.28 -0.30 -12.68
N ILE A 99 -0.54 0.59 -13.60
CA ILE A 99 -1.49 0.38 -14.69
C ILE A 99 -0.77 -0.09 -15.96
#